data_14aeaac08915574b8deb001439be89e0
#
_entry.id   14aeaac08915574b8deb001439be89e0
#
_cell.length_a   1.000
_cell.length_b   1.000
_cell.length_c   1.000
_cell.angle_alpha   90.00
_cell.angle_beta   90.00
_cell.angle_gamma   90.00
#
_symmetry.space_group_name_H-M   'P 1'
#
loop_
_entity.id
_entity.type
_entity.pdbx_description
1 polymer ?
#
loop_
_entity_poly.entity_id
_entity_poly.type
_entity_poly.pdbx_seq_one_letter_code
_entity_poly.pdbx_strand_id
1 'polypeptide(L)'
;GIRCVGTYVYDHGLTDKKELNIATGSGNRRLVLETADGKCLGARVDMGAPILKPSGIPALYEGVSAVGVPFQAGGKDYRITCVSMGNPHCVTFLDEDVRDFPLEKIGPLFENSPVFPDRVNAEFATVLDRHSIRMRVWERGSGETYACGTGACATGTAAILNGLCESPVTLHLLGGDLLIEWDGRNGSVFMTGPAEEVFEGEINV
;
A
#
# COMPACT_ATOMS: atom_id res chain seq x y z
N GLY A 1 -3.55 10.44 0.44
CA GLY A 1 -3.71 11.84 0.85
C GLY A 1 -2.45 12.53 1.39
N ILE A 2 -1.53 11.83 2.12
CA ILE A 2 -0.45 12.54 2.81
C ILE A 2 0.55 13.22 1.85
N ARG A 3 0.87 12.62 0.70
CA ARG A 3 1.71 13.24 -0.33
C ARG A 3 1.04 14.50 -0.88
N CYS A 4 -0.28 14.44 -1.16
CA CYS A 4 -1.05 15.59 -1.63
C CYS A 4 -1.02 16.76 -0.64
N VAL A 5 -1.09 16.49 0.67
CA VAL A 5 -0.95 17.55 1.69
C VAL A 5 0.42 18.19 1.59
N GLY A 6 1.50 17.39 1.49
CA GLY A 6 2.85 17.91 1.34
C GLY A 6 3.03 18.79 0.10
N THR A 7 2.55 18.31 -1.06
CA THR A 7 2.58 19.08 -2.33
C THR A 7 1.78 20.37 -2.21
N TYR A 8 0.55 20.30 -1.71
CA TYR A 8 -0.33 21.45 -1.57
C TYR A 8 0.29 22.56 -0.72
N VAL A 9 0.77 22.24 0.50
CA VAL A 9 1.32 23.27 1.40
C VAL A 9 2.60 23.91 0.86
N TYR A 10 3.38 23.18 0.07
CA TYR A 10 4.58 23.71 -0.57
C TYR A 10 4.22 24.58 -1.79
N ASP A 11 3.41 24.08 -2.71
CA ASP A 11 3.07 24.74 -3.96
C ASP A 11 2.23 26.01 -3.77
N HIS A 12 1.43 26.08 -2.68
CA HIS A 12 0.67 27.27 -2.28
C HIS A 12 1.45 28.20 -1.33
N GLY A 13 2.73 27.98 -1.12
CA GLY A 13 3.59 28.87 -0.32
C GLY A 13 3.26 28.92 1.16
N LEU A 14 2.54 27.92 1.70
CA LEU A 14 2.26 27.81 3.12
C LEU A 14 3.50 27.37 3.92
N THR A 15 4.49 26.83 3.23
CA THR A 15 5.81 26.51 3.76
C THR A 15 6.86 26.50 2.64
N ASP A 16 8.11 26.83 3.00
CA ASP A 16 9.30 26.71 2.15
C ASP A 16 10.12 25.44 2.49
N LYS A 17 9.69 24.71 3.52
CA LYS A 17 10.41 23.52 3.99
C LYS A 17 10.17 22.34 3.04
N LYS A 18 11.27 21.63 2.74
CA LYS A 18 11.21 20.36 1.96
C LYS A 18 11.06 19.14 2.85
N GLU A 19 11.34 19.26 4.15
CA GLU A 19 11.07 18.22 5.15
C GLU A 19 9.89 18.65 6.02
N LEU A 20 8.85 17.82 6.04
CA LEU A 20 7.61 18.08 6.76
C LEU A 20 7.31 16.96 7.76
N ASN A 21 6.79 17.34 8.92
CA ASN A 21 6.15 16.43 9.86
C ASN A 21 4.66 16.75 9.88
N ILE A 22 3.84 15.80 9.42
CA ILE A 22 2.38 15.96 9.34
C ILE A 22 1.73 15.08 10.40
N ALA A 23 0.93 15.69 11.27
CA ALA A 23 0.10 14.97 12.23
C ALA A 23 -1.07 14.31 11.50
N THR A 24 -1.25 13.00 11.70
CA THR A 24 -2.34 12.21 11.14
C THR A 24 -3.07 11.45 12.24
N GLY A 25 -4.24 10.90 11.95
CA GLY A 25 -4.97 10.05 12.89
C GLY A 25 -4.20 8.79 13.32
N SER A 26 -3.17 8.37 12.55
CA SER A 26 -2.28 7.25 12.87
C SER A 26 -0.89 7.67 13.35
N GLY A 27 -0.75 8.91 13.83
CA GLY A 27 0.51 9.48 14.33
C GLY A 27 1.19 10.42 13.33
N ASN A 28 2.35 10.93 13.72
CA ASN A 28 3.13 11.83 12.88
C ASN A 28 3.80 11.05 11.74
N ARG A 29 3.79 11.64 10.54
CA ARG A 29 4.47 11.12 9.36
C ARG A 29 5.47 12.14 8.85
N ARG A 30 6.71 11.69 8.65
CA ARG A 30 7.76 12.51 8.05
C ARG A 30 7.72 12.35 6.54
N LEU A 31 7.75 13.48 5.84
CA LEU A 31 7.82 13.57 4.40
C LEU A 31 9.07 14.34 3.99
N VAL A 32 9.68 13.90 2.90
CA VAL A 32 10.71 14.65 2.17
C VAL A 32 10.14 14.94 0.78
N LEU A 33 10.01 16.21 0.44
CA LEU A 33 9.47 16.65 -0.83
C LEU A 33 10.56 16.64 -1.93
N GLU A 34 10.21 16.13 -3.09
CA GLU A 34 11.00 16.21 -4.31
C GLU A 34 10.55 17.44 -5.10
N THR A 35 11.42 18.42 -5.25
CA THR A 35 11.05 19.73 -5.86
C THR A 35 11.98 20.10 -7.00
N ALA A 36 11.42 20.66 -8.06
CA ALA A 36 12.15 21.29 -9.15
C ALA A 36 11.43 22.57 -9.60
N ASP A 37 12.19 23.59 -9.98
CA ASP A 37 11.67 24.86 -10.51
C ASP A 37 10.57 25.51 -9.66
N GLY A 38 10.68 25.37 -8.32
CA GLY A 38 9.72 25.94 -7.37
C GLY A 38 8.42 25.15 -7.22
N LYS A 39 8.32 23.95 -7.80
CA LYS A 39 7.17 23.05 -7.72
C LYS A 39 7.52 21.74 -7.04
N CYS A 40 6.56 21.15 -6.34
CA CYS A 40 6.67 19.82 -5.77
C CYS A 40 6.32 18.77 -6.86
N LEU A 41 7.23 17.85 -7.13
CA LEU A 41 7.04 16.75 -8.09
C LEU A 41 6.52 15.48 -7.41
N GLY A 42 6.76 15.35 -6.11
CA GLY A 42 6.38 14.18 -5.34
C GLY A 42 6.92 14.22 -3.92
N ALA A 43 6.69 13.16 -3.19
CA ALA A 43 7.19 13.05 -1.82
C ALA A 43 7.58 11.62 -1.47
N ARG A 44 8.67 11.51 -0.71
CA ARG A 44 9.09 10.30 0.01
C ARG A 44 8.53 10.37 1.43
N VAL A 45 7.75 9.38 1.81
CA VAL A 45 7.02 9.33 3.08
C VAL A 45 7.55 8.18 3.93
N ASP A 46 7.84 8.45 5.20
CA ASP A 46 8.06 7.42 6.20
C ASP A 46 6.70 6.86 6.65
N MET A 47 6.41 5.63 6.22
CA MET A 47 5.15 4.95 6.50
C MET A 47 5.16 4.19 7.83
N GLY A 48 6.32 4.14 8.51
CA GLY A 48 6.55 3.36 9.72
C GLY A 48 6.86 1.89 9.46
N ALA A 49 7.16 1.16 10.53
CA ALA A 49 7.46 -0.26 10.43
C ALA A 49 6.18 -1.09 10.16
N PRO A 50 6.26 -2.12 9.31
CA PRO A 50 5.13 -3.00 9.07
C PRO A 50 4.86 -3.88 10.30
N ILE A 51 3.59 -4.12 10.60
CA ILE A 51 3.18 -5.08 11.61
C ILE A 51 2.95 -6.42 10.92
N LEU A 52 3.70 -7.45 11.32
CA LEU A 52 3.67 -8.79 10.72
C LEU A 52 2.96 -9.82 11.59
N LYS A 53 2.82 -9.53 12.90
CA LYS A 53 2.15 -10.43 13.84
C LYS A 53 0.65 -10.48 13.55
N PRO A 54 0.06 -11.68 13.30
CA PRO A 54 -1.35 -11.80 12.90
C PRO A 54 -2.33 -11.11 13.83
N SER A 55 -2.11 -11.18 15.17
CA SER A 55 -2.97 -10.50 16.15
C SER A 55 -2.96 -8.97 16.04
N GLY A 56 -1.93 -8.37 15.45
CA GLY A 56 -1.85 -6.93 15.18
C GLY A 56 -2.36 -6.52 13.80
N ILE A 57 -2.85 -7.51 13.00
CA ILE A 57 -3.37 -7.28 11.64
C ILE A 57 -4.90 -7.30 11.58
N PRO A 58 -5.67 -7.61 12.46
CA PRO A 58 -6.40 -8.74 13.01
C PRO A 58 -6.65 -9.86 11.97
N ALA A 59 -5.82 -10.88 11.99
CA ALA A 59 -5.95 -12.08 11.15
C ALA A 59 -5.87 -13.34 12.03
N LEU A 60 -6.76 -14.29 11.79
CA LEU A 60 -6.89 -15.52 12.59
C LEU A 60 -5.88 -16.59 12.15
N TYR A 61 -4.60 -16.23 12.17
CA TYR A 61 -3.47 -17.14 12.00
C TYR A 61 -2.63 -17.18 13.28
N GLU A 62 -2.02 -18.32 13.52
CA GLU A 62 -1.09 -18.50 14.64
C GLU A 62 0.34 -18.14 14.23
N GLY A 63 1.20 -17.89 15.25
CA GLY A 63 2.63 -17.66 15.04
C GLY A 63 3.03 -16.17 15.04
N VAL A 64 4.26 -15.96 14.57
CA VAL A 64 4.90 -14.62 14.59
C VAL A 64 4.60 -13.81 13.34
N SER A 65 4.21 -14.47 12.26
CA SER A 65 3.83 -13.86 10.98
C SER A 65 2.97 -14.83 10.17
N ALA A 66 2.15 -14.28 9.24
CA ALA A 66 1.39 -15.03 8.26
C ALA A 66 1.97 -14.73 6.86
N VAL A 67 3.04 -15.44 6.48
CA VAL A 67 3.74 -15.28 5.20
C VAL A 67 3.54 -16.52 4.35
N GLY A 68 2.97 -16.37 3.15
CA GLY A 68 2.71 -17.46 2.21
C GLY A 68 1.78 -18.53 2.78
N VAL A 69 0.88 -18.17 3.70
CA VAL A 69 -0.03 -19.14 4.35
C VAL A 69 -1.18 -19.53 3.41
N PRO A 70 -1.73 -20.76 3.56
CA PRO A 70 -2.85 -21.19 2.74
C PRO A 70 -4.13 -20.39 3.05
N PHE A 71 -4.90 -20.12 2.01
CA PHE A 71 -6.17 -19.42 2.09
C PHE A 71 -7.11 -19.95 1.00
N GLN A 72 -8.42 -20.05 1.29
CA GLN A 72 -9.41 -20.51 0.33
C GLN A 72 -10.47 -19.44 0.09
N ALA A 73 -10.76 -19.13 -1.16
CA ALA A 73 -11.85 -18.24 -1.57
C ALA A 73 -12.42 -18.67 -2.94
N GLY A 74 -13.75 -18.61 -3.09
CA GLY A 74 -14.43 -18.92 -4.34
C GLY A 74 -14.13 -20.33 -4.89
N GLY A 75 -13.84 -21.29 -4.02
CA GLY A 75 -13.50 -22.67 -4.40
C GLY A 75 -12.10 -22.85 -4.97
N LYS A 76 -11.23 -21.85 -4.85
CA LYS A 76 -9.81 -21.91 -5.23
C LYS A 76 -8.91 -21.75 -4.02
N ASP A 77 -7.73 -22.38 -4.10
CA ASP A 77 -6.65 -22.26 -3.13
C ASP A 77 -5.72 -21.11 -3.52
N TYR A 78 -5.35 -20.30 -2.54
CA TYR A 78 -4.41 -19.19 -2.66
C TYR A 78 -3.32 -19.31 -1.58
N ARG A 79 -2.25 -18.57 -1.78
CA ARG A 79 -1.27 -18.28 -0.74
C ARG A 79 -1.30 -16.79 -0.48
N ILE A 80 -1.42 -16.43 0.81
CA ILE A 80 -1.54 -15.03 1.23
C ILE A 80 -0.44 -14.65 2.20
N THR A 81 -0.09 -13.39 2.20
CA THR A 81 0.78 -12.76 3.20
C THR A 81 0.04 -11.60 3.84
N CYS A 82 -0.07 -11.63 5.18
CA CYS A 82 -0.76 -10.58 5.92
C CYS A 82 0.22 -9.54 6.45
N VAL A 83 -0.06 -8.26 6.20
CA VAL A 83 0.74 -7.12 6.65
C VAL A 83 -0.19 -6.01 7.14
N SER A 84 0.15 -5.32 8.22
CA SER A 84 -0.53 -4.08 8.59
C SER A 84 0.42 -2.89 8.47
N MET A 85 -0.05 -1.85 7.80
CA MET A 85 0.57 -0.52 7.72
C MET A 85 -0.19 0.52 8.56
N GLY A 86 -0.85 0.04 9.65
CA GLY A 86 -1.81 0.78 10.45
C GLY A 86 -3.26 0.44 10.09
N ASN A 87 -3.47 -0.25 8.97
CA ASN A 87 -4.69 -0.89 8.53
C ASN A 87 -4.35 -2.28 7.95
N PRO A 88 -5.28 -3.25 7.98
CA PRO A 88 -5.01 -4.63 7.58
C PRO A 88 -4.95 -4.81 6.07
N HIS A 89 -3.95 -5.56 5.61
CA HIS A 89 -3.74 -5.95 4.22
C HIS A 89 -3.50 -7.44 4.09
N CYS A 90 -4.07 -8.03 3.03
CA CYS A 90 -3.90 -9.42 2.62
C CYS A 90 -3.39 -9.45 1.18
N VAL A 91 -2.14 -9.84 0.99
CA VAL A 91 -1.46 -9.82 -0.30
C VAL A 91 -1.40 -11.21 -0.90
N THR A 92 -1.79 -11.34 -2.16
CA THR A 92 -1.76 -12.57 -2.96
C THR A 92 -0.94 -12.33 -4.22
N PHE A 93 0.08 -13.17 -4.45
CA PHE A 93 0.83 -13.17 -5.70
C PHE A 93 0.24 -14.19 -6.67
N LEU A 94 -0.01 -13.76 -7.90
CA LEU A 94 -0.62 -14.53 -8.97
C LEU A 94 0.45 -14.96 -10.00
N ASP A 95 0.30 -16.15 -10.54
CA ASP A 95 1.11 -16.63 -11.68
C ASP A 95 0.64 -15.98 -13.00
N GLU A 96 -0.64 -15.59 -13.09
CA GLU A 96 -1.26 -14.89 -14.21
C GLU A 96 -1.15 -13.36 -14.07
N ASP A 97 -1.35 -12.62 -15.17
CA ASP A 97 -1.35 -11.15 -15.11
C ASP A 97 -2.58 -10.66 -14.32
N VAL A 98 -2.33 -9.86 -13.30
CA VAL A 98 -3.38 -9.31 -12.44
C VAL A 98 -4.41 -8.44 -13.19
N ARG A 99 -4.09 -7.97 -14.40
CA ARG A 99 -5.04 -7.24 -15.26
C ARG A 99 -6.24 -8.08 -15.65
N ASP A 100 -6.04 -9.39 -15.84
CA ASP A 100 -7.07 -10.33 -16.27
C ASP A 100 -7.77 -11.00 -15.07
N PHE A 101 -7.35 -10.70 -13.85
CA PHE A 101 -7.91 -11.28 -12.63
C PHE A 101 -9.32 -10.74 -12.36
N PRO A 102 -10.31 -11.62 -12.07
CA PRO A 102 -11.70 -11.22 -11.84
C PRO A 102 -11.90 -10.60 -10.45
N LEU A 103 -11.26 -9.43 -10.20
CA LEU A 103 -11.17 -8.80 -8.89
C LEU A 103 -12.52 -8.49 -8.26
N GLU A 104 -13.49 -8.01 -9.04
CA GLU A 104 -14.85 -7.71 -8.56
C GLU A 104 -15.60 -8.92 -7.99
N LYS A 105 -15.25 -10.13 -8.46
CA LYS A 105 -15.85 -11.38 -7.98
C LYS A 105 -15.11 -11.96 -6.79
N ILE A 106 -13.79 -11.86 -6.77
CA ILE A 106 -12.94 -12.52 -5.78
C ILE A 106 -12.60 -11.59 -4.60
N GLY A 107 -12.41 -10.30 -4.84
CA GLY A 107 -12.09 -9.31 -3.81
C GLY A 107 -13.03 -9.32 -2.61
N PRO A 108 -14.37 -9.30 -2.81
CA PRO A 108 -15.34 -9.39 -1.70
C PRO A 108 -15.20 -10.65 -0.85
N LEU A 109 -14.76 -11.78 -1.44
CA LEU A 109 -14.58 -13.04 -0.71
C LEU A 109 -13.35 -12.99 0.21
N PHE A 110 -12.32 -12.24 -0.17
CA PHE A 110 -11.16 -11.96 0.68
C PHE A 110 -11.52 -10.95 1.76
N GLU A 111 -12.09 -9.80 1.38
CA GLU A 111 -12.48 -8.73 2.32
C GLU A 111 -13.33 -9.25 3.48
N ASN A 112 -14.33 -10.09 3.17
CA ASN A 112 -15.33 -10.54 4.13
C ASN A 112 -15.05 -11.96 4.67
N SER A 113 -13.85 -12.49 4.46
CA SER A 113 -13.47 -13.81 4.98
C SER A 113 -13.51 -13.83 6.51
N PRO A 114 -14.05 -14.91 7.12
CA PRO A 114 -14.02 -15.07 8.58
C PRO A 114 -12.62 -15.05 9.21
N VAL A 115 -11.57 -15.29 8.41
CA VAL A 115 -10.18 -15.18 8.83
C VAL A 115 -9.81 -13.73 9.22
N PHE A 116 -10.55 -12.74 8.70
CA PHE A 116 -10.35 -11.32 8.97
C PHE A 116 -11.58 -10.73 9.68
N PRO A 117 -11.67 -10.81 11.02
CA PRO A 117 -12.87 -10.37 11.76
C PRO A 117 -13.21 -8.89 11.57
N ASP A 118 -12.20 -8.04 11.32
CA ASP A 118 -12.38 -6.61 11.04
C ASP A 118 -12.38 -6.29 9.54
N ARG A 119 -12.55 -7.32 8.68
CA ARG A 119 -12.35 -7.25 7.24
C ARG A 119 -10.92 -6.83 6.87
N VAL A 120 -10.59 -6.84 5.58
CA VAL A 120 -9.22 -6.61 5.11
C VAL A 120 -9.23 -5.90 3.76
N ASN A 121 -8.19 -5.11 3.46
CA ASN A 121 -7.85 -4.73 2.09
C ASN A 121 -7.15 -5.93 1.44
N ALA A 122 -7.57 -6.30 0.25
CA ALA A 122 -7.02 -7.44 -0.48
C ALA A 122 -6.26 -6.97 -1.72
N GLU A 123 -4.97 -7.22 -1.73
CA GLU A 123 -4.07 -6.89 -2.83
C GLU A 123 -3.77 -8.14 -3.65
N PHE A 124 -3.94 -8.02 -4.96
CA PHE A 124 -3.59 -9.05 -5.94
C PHE A 124 -2.48 -8.50 -6.81
N ALA A 125 -1.42 -9.28 -6.99
CA ALA A 125 -0.20 -8.80 -7.61
C ALA A 125 0.46 -9.83 -8.51
N THR A 126 1.05 -9.37 -9.62
CA THR A 126 1.94 -10.13 -10.50
C THR A 126 3.34 -9.57 -10.39
N VAL A 127 4.29 -10.40 -10.02
CA VAL A 127 5.71 -10.03 -10.03
C VAL A 127 6.19 -9.99 -11.47
N LEU A 128 6.69 -8.84 -11.91
CA LEU A 128 7.21 -8.65 -13.27
C LEU A 128 8.70 -8.97 -13.32
N ASP A 129 9.45 -8.54 -12.32
CA ASP A 129 10.85 -8.83 -12.09
C ASP A 129 11.20 -8.61 -10.60
N ARG A 130 12.49 -8.69 -10.25
CA ARG A 130 12.94 -8.55 -8.85
C ARG A 130 12.74 -7.15 -8.24
N HIS A 131 12.41 -6.16 -9.03
CA HIS A 131 12.21 -4.77 -8.60
C HIS A 131 10.90 -4.16 -9.11
N SER A 132 9.99 -4.98 -9.66
CA SER A 132 8.81 -4.47 -10.34
C SER A 132 7.62 -5.41 -10.16
N ILE A 133 6.50 -4.85 -9.70
CA ILE A 133 5.24 -5.56 -9.42
C ILE A 133 4.09 -4.78 -10.01
N ARG A 134 3.17 -5.45 -10.69
CA ARG A 134 1.86 -4.89 -11.03
C ARG A 134 0.84 -5.35 -10.02
N MET A 135 0.01 -4.42 -9.50
CA MET A 135 -0.99 -4.75 -8.50
C MET A 135 -2.34 -4.09 -8.78
N ARG A 136 -3.39 -4.76 -8.31
CA ARG A 136 -4.74 -4.22 -8.14
C ARG A 136 -5.18 -4.46 -6.70
N VAL A 137 -6.06 -3.62 -6.19
CA VAL A 137 -6.52 -3.68 -4.81
C VAL A 137 -8.03 -3.63 -4.72
N TRP A 138 -8.57 -4.47 -3.85
CA TRP A 138 -9.93 -4.39 -3.35
C TRP A 138 -9.90 -3.82 -1.93
N GLU A 139 -10.23 -2.55 -1.80
CA GLU A 139 -10.17 -1.86 -0.50
C GLU A 139 -11.38 -2.17 0.36
N ARG A 140 -11.13 -2.35 1.63
CA ARG A 140 -12.12 -2.61 2.68
C ARG A 140 -13.21 -1.51 2.70
N GLY A 141 -14.43 -1.88 2.32
CA GLY A 141 -15.58 -1.00 2.29
C GLY A 141 -15.70 -0.09 1.08
N SER A 142 -14.74 -0.14 0.13
CA SER A 142 -14.73 0.75 -1.05
C SER A 142 -14.71 0.00 -2.38
N GLY A 143 -14.31 -1.28 -2.38
CA GLY A 143 -14.14 -2.04 -3.60
C GLY A 143 -12.82 -1.73 -4.31
N GLU A 144 -12.75 -1.95 -5.63
CA GLU A 144 -11.55 -1.64 -6.40
C GLU A 144 -11.32 -0.13 -6.48
N THR A 145 -10.09 0.29 -6.19
CA THR A 145 -9.65 1.68 -6.30
C THR A 145 -8.42 1.80 -7.19
N TYR A 146 -8.18 2.99 -7.74
CA TYR A 146 -7.03 3.23 -8.61
C TYR A 146 -5.68 3.16 -7.90
N ALA A 147 -5.65 3.46 -6.60
CA ALA A 147 -4.41 3.44 -5.81
C ALA A 147 -4.69 3.33 -4.31
N CYS A 148 -3.92 2.48 -3.65
CA CYS A 148 -3.85 2.35 -2.20
C CYS A 148 -2.40 2.41 -1.75
N GLY A 149 -1.98 3.52 -1.14
CA GLY A 149 -0.58 3.71 -0.73
C GLY A 149 -0.12 2.73 0.34
N THR A 150 -0.97 2.43 1.35
CA THR A 150 -0.68 1.41 2.37
C THR A 150 -0.70 0.00 1.78
N GLY A 151 -1.59 -0.26 0.81
CA GLY A 151 -1.61 -1.51 0.06
C GLY A 151 -0.35 -1.73 -0.77
N ALA A 152 0.17 -0.68 -1.42
CA ALA A 152 1.46 -0.75 -2.12
C ALA A 152 2.62 -1.04 -1.16
N CYS A 153 2.65 -0.39 0.02
CA CYS A 153 3.64 -0.69 1.06
C CYS A 153 3.54 -2.15 1.54
N ALA A 154 2.32 -2.63 1.79
CA ALA A 154 2.08 -4.01 2.21
C ALA A 154 2.50 -5.01 1.14
N THR A 155 2.21 -4.73 -0.14
CA THR A 155 2.58 -5.59 -1.28
C THR A 155 4.10 -5.66 -1.48
N GLY A 156 4.81 -4.52 -1.43
CA GLY A 156 6.27 -4.50 -1.50
C GLY A 156 6.90 -5.25 -0.33
N THR A 157 6.40 -5.02 0.89
CA THR A 157 6.83 -5.75 2.10
C THR A 157 6.60 -7.27 1.96
N ALA A 158 5.41 -7.68 1.51
CA ALA A 158 5.07 -9.08 1.30
C ALA A 158 5.96 -9.74 0.24
N ALA A 159 6.27 -9.04 -0.85
CA ALA A 159 7.15 -9.55 -1.91
C ALA A 159 8.57 -9.81 -1.38
N ILE A 160 9.11 -8.89 -0.59
CA ILE A 160 10.43 -9.05 0.04
C ILE A 160 10.43 -10.21 1.04
N LEU A 161 9.38 -10.34 1.87
CA LEU A 161 9.25 -11.44 2.84
C LEU A 161 9.17 -12.82 2.17
N ASN A 162 8.54 -12.91 1.01
CA ASN A 162 8.46 -14.15 0.24
C ASN A 162 9.69 -14.39 -0.66
N GLY A 163 10.68 -13.51 -0.65
CA GLY A 163 11.89 -13.62 -1.50
C GLY A 163 11.64 -13.44 -3.00
N LEU A 164 10.50 -12.87 -3.35
CA LEU A 164 10.08 -12.61 -4.74
C LEU A 164 10.75 -11.37 -5.32
N CYS A 165 10.94 -10.34 -4.48
CA CYS A 165 11.56 -9.07 -4.88
C CYS A 165 12.64 -8.63 -3.88
N GLU A 166 13.44 -7.65 -4.32
CA GLU A 166 14.46 -6.95 -3.53
C GLU A 166 14.14 -5.46 -3.48
N SER A 167 14.43 -4.83 -2.33
CA SER A 167 14.26 -3.37 -2.18
C SER A 167 15.30 -2.60 -3.01
N PRO A 168 14.92 -1.50 -3.68
CA PRO A 168 13.57 -0.96 -3.79
C PRO A 168 12.69 -1.71 -4.80
N VAL A 169 11.35 -1.62 -4.61
CA VAL A 169 10.37 -2.25 -5.52
C VAL A 169 9.41 -1.18 -6.05
N THR A 170 9.26 -1.13 -7.37
CA THR A 170 8.24 -0.30 -8.02
C THR A 170 6.92 -1.05 -8.10
N LEU A 171 5.87 -0.46 -7.56
CA LEU A 171 4.49 -0.95 -7.62
C LEU A 171 3.74 -0.17 -8.72
N HIS A 172 3.32 -0.88 -9.77
CA HIS A 172 2.48 -0.34 -10.84
C HIS A 172 1.02 -0.53 -10.48
N LEU A 173 0.34 0.55 -10.11
CA LEU A 173 -1.09 0.59 -9.82
C LEU A 173 -1.86 1.21 -11.00
N LEU A 174 -3.18 1.09 -11.01
CA LEU A 174 -4.03 1.74 -12.03
C LEU A 174 -3.86 3.27 -12.05
N GLY A 175 -3.61 3.88 -10.90
CA GLY A 175 -3.45 5.32 -10.74
C GLY A 175 -2.02 5.84 -10.85
N GLY A 176 -1.04 4.99 -11.18
CA GLY A 176 0.37 5.35 -11.33
C GLY A 176 1.32 4.56 -10.46
N ASP A 177 2.58 4.90 -10.49
CA ASP A 177 3.66 4.13 -9.88
C ASP A 177 4.02 4.64 -8.48
N LEU A 178 4.39 3.71 -7.61
CA LEU A 178 4.93 3.98 -6.28
C LEU A 178 6.22 3.18 -6.08
N LEU A 179 7.27 3.85 -5.61
CA LEU A 179 8.51 3.19 -5.20
C LEU A 179 8.43 2.87 -3.71
N ILE A 180 8.63 1.60 -3.37
CA ILE A 180 8.63 1.11 -2.00
C ILE A 180 10.03 0.64 -1.62
N GLU A 181 10.51 1.14 -0.48
CA GLU A 181 11.80 0.78 0.10
C GLU A 181 11.59 0.17 1.49
N TRP A 182 12.18 -0.99 1.73
CA TRP A 182 12.21 -1.61 3.05
C TRP A 182 13.44 -2.52 3.20
N ASP A 183 14.06 -2.51 4.36
CA ASP A 183 15.30 -3.27 4.63
C ASP A 183 15.06 -4.77 4.94
N GLY A 184 13.81 -5.21 4.90
CA GLY A 184 13.44 -6.60 5.19
C GLY A 184 13.52 -6.98 6.66
N ARG A 185 13.66 -6.01 7.58
CA ARG A 185 13.84 -6.21 9.02
C ARG A 185 12.79 -5.42 9.81
N ASN A 186 13.21 -4.67 10.82
CA ASN A 186 12.34 -3.91 11.72
C ASN A 186 12.26 -2.41 11.37
N GLY A 187 12.88 -1.99 10.28
CA GLY A 187 12.89 -0.59 9.83
C GLY A 187 11.56 -0.14 9.24
N SER A 188 11.44 1.17 9.08
CA SER A 188 10.30 1.78 8.39
C SER A 188 10.26 1.35 6.92
N VAL A 189 9.04 1.25 6.41
CA VAL A 189 8.75 1.23 4.98
C VAL A 189 8.70 2.67 4.50
N PHE A 190 9.41 2.98 3.42
CA PHE A 190 9.31 4.28 2.75
C PHE A 190 8.55 4.13 1.44
N MET A 191 7.72 5.12 1.16
CA MET A 191 6.93 5.19 -0.07
C MET A 191 7.21 6.49 -0.79
N THR A 192 7.70 6.42 -2.01
CA THR A 192 7.92 7.58 -2.88
C THR A 192 6.96 7.56 -4.06
N GLY A 193 6.40 8.69 -4.40
CA GLY A 193 5.54 8.83 -5.58
C GLY A 193 5.05 10.25 -5.79
N PRO A 194 4.51 10.54 -6.97
CA PRO A 194 3.99 11.86 -7.33
C PRO A 194 2.73 12.20 -6.55
N ALA A 195 2.41 13.48 -6.54
CA ALA A 195 1.11 14.00 -6.15
C ALA A 195 0.87 15.28 -6.95
N GLU A 196 -0.24 15.32 -7.65
CA GLU A 196 -0.61 16.42 -8.53
C GLU A 196 -1.93 17.06 -8.08
N GLU A 197 -2.00 18.37 -8.16
CA GLU A 197 -3.24 19.11 -8.00
C GLU A 197 -3.96 19.12 -9.35
N VAL A 198 -5.21 18.65 -9.36
CA VAL A 198 -5.97 18.44 -10.60
C VAL A 198 -6.94 19.58 -10.85
N PHE A 199 -7.62 20.07 -9.81
CA PHE A 199 -8.53 21.22 -9.85
C PHE A 199 -8.80 21.77 -8.45
N GLU A 200 -9.27 23.01 -8.39
CA GLU A 200 -9.88 23.62 -7.21
C GLU A 200 -11.38 23.78 -7.41
N GLY A 201 -12.15 23.78 -6.33
CA GLY A 201 -13.59 23.94 -6.39
C GLY A 201 -14.18 24.39 -5.06
N GLU A 202 -15.40 24.95 -5.11
CA GLU A 202 -16.19 25.34 -3.94
C GLU A 202 -17.39 24.41 -3.76
N ILE A 203 -17.71 24.10 -2.53
CA ILE A 203 -18.90 23.29 -2.16
C ILE A 203 -19.68 24.00 -1.05
N ASN A 204 -20.98 24.09 -1.23
CA ASN A 204 -21.87 24.54 -0.16
C ASN A 204 -22.16 23.37 0.79
N VAL A 205 -21.90 23.55 2.08
CA VAL A 205 -22.13 22.58 3.17
C VAL A 205 -23.23 23.06 4.09
#